data_71ad16b5c57af7a73b699fff00eba8be
#
_entry.id   71ad16b5c57af7a73b699fff00eba8be
#
_cell.length_a   1.000
_cell.length_b   1.000
_cell.length_c   1.000
_cell.angle_alpha   90.00
_cell.angle_beta   90.00
_cell.angle_gamma   90.00
#
_symmetry.space_group_name_H-M   'P 1'
#
loop_
_entity.id
_entity.type
_entity.pdbx_description
1 polymer ?
#
loop_
_entity_poly.entity_id
_entity_poly.type
_entity_poly.pdbx_seq_one_letter_code
_entity_poly.pdbx_strand_id
1 'polypeptide(L)'
;MPGVLAMILAGGEGTRLQPLTITRSKPAVPFGGSYRLIDFVLNNFVNSNILRIFVLTQFKSQSLYMHIKNGWTVNGIPGCFIDQLPAQMRMGKRWYDGTADAIYQNLTFIKHNDPEHICVFGSDHVYKMDIRQMLEYHKANNAELTVSAIRVPIDKAKAFGVIQVNKKGRMIGFEEKPKNPKHIPGDPEHALVSMGNYIFKADILYRELERDANNENSSHDFGMDIIPALYPKHKVYVYDFLTNKIPNEKNVGYWRDVGTLDAYWSTNMDLLTNKNLTLNNKSWALHTYYPPLPPATFLNYRNKQVSIAQSNISAGCEIVGAKIDKSIIGFNCKIGPGTEISESIILGEAKIGKNCIIKRAILDKYVEIAPGVVIGEDLEADKSRFTISPNGIVVVPKGAKIGFE
;
A
#
# COMPACT_ATOMS: atom_id res chain seq x y z
N MET A 1 -12.60 18.73 -5.06
CA MET A 1 -12.41 19.32 -6.41
C MET A 1 -13.54 18.88 -7.31
N PRO A 2 -14.41 19.76 -7.79
CA PRO A 2 -15.38 19.40 -8.81
C PRO A 2 -14.64 18.96 -10.09
N GLY A 3 -15.26 18.06 -10.86
CA GLY A 3 -14.70 17.55 -12.11
C GLY A 3 -13.59 16.48 -11.99
N VAL A 4 -13.19 16.08 -10.77
CA VAL A 4 -12.19 15.01 -10.56
C VAL A 4 -12.80 13.83 -9.82
N LEU A 5 -12.61 12.63 -10.35
CA LEU A 5 -13.03 11.38 -9.74
C LEU A 5 -11.82 10.46 -9.53
N ALA A 6 -11.73 9.85 -8.36
CA ALA A 6 -10.70 8.87 -8.05
C ALA A 6 -11.24 7.43 -8.14
N MET A 7 -10.49 6.58 -8.80
CA MET A 7 -10.70 5.13 -8.90
C MET A 7 -9.50 4.42 -8.30
N ILE A 8 -9.66 3.82 -7.13
CA ILE A 8 -8.58 3.12 -6.42
C ILE A 8 -8.70 1.62 -6.69
N LEU A 9 -7.66 1.05 -7.30
CA LEU A 9 -7.58 -0.38 -7.63
C LEU A 9 -7.16 -1.17 -6.38
N ALA A 10 -8.08 -1.91 -5.79
CA ALA A 10 -7.90 -2.68 -4.56
C ALA A 10 -8.31 -4.16 -4.70
N GLY A 11 -8.32 -4.68 -5.94
CA GLY A 11 -8.84 -6.01 -6.28
C GLY A 11 -7.80 -7.13 -6.36
N GLY A 12 -6.50 -6.85 -6.28
CA GLY A 12 -5.44 -7.83 -6.47
C GLY A 12 -5.39 -8.93 -5.37
N GLU A 13 -5.05 -10.16 -5.76
CA GLU A 13 -4.99 -11.32 -4.87
C GLU A 13 -3.86 -11.24 -3.82
N GLY A 14 -2.72 -10.62 -4.18
CA GLY A 14 -1.60 -10.38 -3.27
C GLY A 14 -0.84 -11.63 -2.85
N THR A 15 -0.74 -12.64 -3.70
CA THR A 15 -0.12 -13.96 -3.41
C THR A 15 1.31 -13.87 -2.89
N ARG A 16 2.11 -12.92 -3.37
CA ARG A 16 3.51 -12.71 -2.95
C ARG A 16 3.68 -12.24 -1.49
N LEU A 17 2.58 -11.81 -0.84
CA LEU A 17 2.56 -11.44 0.58
C LEU A 17 1.97 -12.53 1.49
N GLN A 18 1.68 -13.72 0.96
CA GLN A 18 1.27 -14.82 1.82
C GLN A 18 2.37 -15.14 2.85
N PRO A 19 1.97 -15.46 4.10
CA PRO A 19 0.61 -15.79 4.57
C PRO A 19 -0.27 -14.59 4.95
N LEU A 20 0.23 -13.34 4.95
CA LEU A 20 -0.52 -12.16 5.40
C LEU A 20 -1.80 -11.88 4.60
N THR A 21 -1.87 -12.37 3.36
CA THR A 21 -3.03 -12.18 2.44
C THR A 21 -3.92 -13.42 2.30
N ILE A 22 -3.71 -14.46 3.10
CA ILE A 22 -4.56 -15.67 3.06
C ILE A 22 -6.03 -15.33 3.40
N THR A 23 -6.28 -14.41 4.34
CA THR A 23 -7.62 -14.09 4.84
C THR A 23 -8.09 -12.67 4.54
N ARG A 24 -7.29 -11.85 3.88
CA ARG A 24 -7.59 -10.45 3.53
C ARG A 24 -6.91 -10.04 2.23
N SER A 25 -7.45 -9.02 1.57
CA SER A 25 -6.80 -8.41 0.41
C SER A 25 -5.52 -7.66 0.82
N LYS A 26 -4.56 -7.48 -0.12
CA LYS A 26 -3.31 -6.77 0.13
C LYS A 26 -3.52 -5.35 0.71
N PRO A 27 -4.44 -4.51 0.20
CA PRO A 27 -4.69 -3.17 0.76
C PRO A 27 -5.17 -3.17 2.22
N ALA A 28 -5.74 -4.30 2.68
CA ALA A 28 -6.22 -4.45 4.06
C ALA A 28 -5.14 -4.94 5.04
N VAL A 29 -3.92 -5.22 4.59
CA VAL A 29 -2.81 -5.64 5.46
C VAL A 29 -2.45 -4.49 6.40
N PRO A 30 -2.37 -4.72 7.73
CA PRO A 30 -1.95 -3.70 8.69
C PRO A 30 -0.53 -3.20 8.40
N PHE A 31 -0.26 -1.94 8.71
CA PHE A 31 1.03 -1.31 8.48
C PHE A 31 1.33 -0.26 9.57
N GLY A 32 2.58 -0.16 10.00
CA GLY A 32 3.03 0.87 10.95
C GLY A 32 2.35 0.82 12.32
N GLY A 33 1.78 -0.34 12.68
CA GLY A 33 1.07 -0.57 13.94
C GLY A 33 -0.41 -0.19 13.88
N SER A 34 -0.76 0.98 13.36
CA SER A 34 -2.12 1.52 13.42
C SER A 34 -2.83 1.60 12.07
N TYR A 35 -2.11 1.68 10.97
CA TYR A 35 -2.62 1.88 9.62
C TYR A 35 -2.90 0.56 8.89
N ARG A 36 -3.47 0.69 7.69
CA ARG A 36 -3.46 -0.33 6.63
C ARG A 36 -2.85 0.26 5.36
N LEU A 37 -2.43 -0.57 4.44
CA LEU A 37 -1.81 -0.10 3.19
C LEU A 37 -2.71 0.87 2.41
N ILE A 38 -4.02 0.62 2.37
CA ILE A 38 -5.01 1.49 1.72
C ILE A 38 -5.03 2.92 2.27
N ASP A 39 -4.69 3.11 3.55
CA ASP A 39 -4.78 4.42 4.18
C ASP A 39 -3.83 5.44 3.54
N PHE A 40 -2.69 5.01 2.99
CA PHE A 40 -1.75 5.92 2.33
C PHE A 40 -2.35 6.56 1.08
N VAL A 41 -2.95 5.78 0.19
CA VAL A 41 -3.57 6.33 -1.03
C VAL A 41 -4.82 7.14 -0.70
N LEU A 42 -5.65 6.71 0.25
CA LEU A 42 -6.82 7.47 0.68
C LEU A 42 -6.43 8.82 1.29
N ASN A 43 -5.39 8.86 2.15
CA ASN A 43 -4.87 10.12 2.70
C ASN A 43 -4.34 11.06 1.61
N ASN A 44 -3.67 10.54 0.59
CA ASN A 44 -3.19 11.36 -0.53
C ASN A 44 -4.35 12.05 -1.25
N PHE A 45 -5.47 11.36 -1.50
CA PHE A 45 -6.67 11.94 -2.11
C PHE A 45 -7.36 12.94 -1.18
N VAL A 46 -7.62 12.57 0.07
CA VAL A 46 -8.33 13.41 1.04
C VAL A 46 -7.53 14.69 1.34
N ASN A 47 -6.23 14.58 1.61
CA ASN A 47 -5.35 15.74 1.83
C ASN A 47 -5.20 16.61 0.56
N SER A 48 -5.39 16.05 -0.62
CA SER A 48 -5.46 16.80 -1.89
C SER A 48 -6.82 17.39 -2.18
N ASN A 49 -7.80 17.26 -1.26
CA ASN A 49 -9.18 17.70 -1.42
C ASN A 49 -9.90 17.08 -2.64
N ILE A 50 -9.58 15.83 -2.95
CA ILE A 50 -10.27 14.98 -3.94
C ILE A 50 -11.09 13.97 -3.15
N LEU A 51 -12.39 14.25 -2.99
CA LEU A 51 -13.30 13.57 -2.06
C LEU A 51 -14.38 12.73 -2.76
N ARG A 52 -14.26 12.53 -4.07
CA ARG A 52 -15.12 11.64 -4.86
C ARG A 52 -14.30 10.42 -5.21
N ILE A 53 -14.40 9.37 -4.41
CA ILE A 53 -13.48 8.22 -4.43
C ILE A 53 -14.26 6.92 -4.50
N PHE A 54 -14.02 6.13 -5.54
CA PHE A 54 -14.41 4.73 -5.61
C PHE A 54 -13.22 3.82 -5.34
N VAL A 55 -13.42 2.81 -4.50
CA VAL A 55 -12.44 1.76 -4.22
C VAL A 55 -12.94 0.45 -4.83
N LEU A 56 -12.27 -0.01 -5.88
CA LEU A 56 -12.66 -1.24 -6.59
C LEU A 56 -12.08 -2.46 -5.88
N THR A 57 -12.96 -3.34 -5.43
CA THR A 57 -12.58 -4.51 -4.64
C THR A 57 -13.05 -5.81 -5.30
N GLN A 58 -12.30 -6.89 -5.11
CA GLN A 58 -12.62 -8.20 -5.65
C GLN A 58 -12.36 -9.32 -4.62
N PHE A 59 -11.08 -9.66 -4.40
CA PHE A 59 -10.70 -10.75 -3.50
C PHE A 59 -10.74 -10.34 -2.02
N LYS A 60 -11.32 -11.19 -1.15
CA LYS A 60 -11.25 -11.10 0.31
C LYS A 60 -11.50 -9.70 0.86
N SER A 61 -12.49 -9.01 0.30
CA SER A 61 -12.73 -7.57 0.52
C SER A 61 -13.35 -7.22 1.87
N GLN A 62 -13.93 -8.19 2.61
CA GLN A 62 -14.69 -7.92 3.85
C GLN A 62 -13.89 -7.12 4.89
N SER A 63 -12.63 -7.49 5.13
CA SER A 63 -11.78 -6.79 6.10
C SER A 63 -11.47 -5.35 5.66
N LEU A 64 -11.31 -5.12 4.35
CA LEU A 64 -11.12 -3.80 3.76
C LEU A 64 -12.40 -2.97 3.86
N TYR A 65 -13.55 -3.59 3.54
CA TYR A 65 -14.86 -2.97 3.65
C TYR A 65 -15.11 -2.40 5.07
N MET A 66 -14.91 -3.23 6.08
CA MET A 66 -15.10 -2.79 7.48
C MET A 66 -14.18 -1.65 7.88
N HIS A 67 -12.94 -1.66 7.39
CA HIS A 67 -11.99 -0.60 7.67
C HIS A 67 -12.40 0.73 7.05
N ILE A 68 -12.79 0.73 5.77
CA ILE A 68 -13.22 1.93 5.06
C ILE A 68 -14.53 2.45 5.65
N LYS A 69 -15.52 1.58 5.85
CA LYS A 69 -16.82 1.95 6.42
C LYS A 69 -16.71 2.61 7.79
N ASN A 70 -15.82 2.12 8.66
CA ASN A 70 -15.70 2.61 10.03
C ASN A 70 -14.76 3.82 10.17
N GLY A 71 -13.79 3.98 9.26
CA GLY A 71 -12.77 5.02 9.38
C GLY A 71 -12.84 6.12 8.33
N TRP A 72 -13.37 5.82 7.15
CA TRP A 72 -13.26 6.73 6.00
C TRP A 72 -14.63 7.23 5.55
N THR A 73 -15.19 8.18 6.31
CA THR A 73 -16.47 8.78 5.99
C THR A 73 -16.32 10.27 5.71
N VAL A 74 -16.91 10.74 4.62
CA VAL A 74 -17.03 12.16 4.25
C VAL A 74 -18.47 12.63 4.33
N ASN A 75 -19.25 12.03 5.24
CA ASN A 75 -20.67 12.29 5.42
C ASN A 75 -20.93 13.77 5.74
N GLY A 76 -21.96 14.34 5.13
CA GLY A 76 -22.36 15.73 5.32
C GLY A 76 -21.73 16.74 4.35
N ILE A 77 -20.82 16.32 3.47
CA ILE A 77 -20.32 17.17 2.38
C ILE A 77 -21.04 16.77 1.09
N PRO A 78 -21.95 17.59 0.55
CA PRO A 78 -22.70 17.25 -0.67
C PRO A 78 -21.77 16.92 -1.84
N GLY A 79 -22.06 15.83 -2.56
CA GLY A 79 -21.29 15.38 -3.72
C GLY A 79 -19.92 14.74 -3.39
N CYS A 80 -19.59 14.53 -2.10
CA CYS A 80 -18.40 13.82 -1.65
C CYS A 80 -18.75 12.42 -1.16
N PHE A 81 -17.91 11.44 -1.49
CA PHE A 81 -18.06 10.04 -1.05
C PHE A 81 -16.73 9.28 -1.09
N ILE A 82 -16.64 8.26 -0.26
CA ILE A 82 -15.60 7.22 -0.33
C ILE A 82 -16.34 5.88 -0.30
N ASP A 83 -16.63 5.35 -1.47
CA ASP A 83 -17.47 4.17 -1.64
C ASP A 83 -16.70 2.99 -2.23
N GLN A 84 -17.04 1.79 -1.80
CA GLN A 84 -16.49 0.58 -2.37
C GLN A 84 -17.40 0.03 -3.47
N LEU A 85 -16.78 -0.30 -4.60
CA LEU A 85 -17.40 -0.99 -5.72
C LEU A 85 -16.83 -2.42 -5.80
N PRO A 86 -17.51 -3.42 -5.21
CA PRO A 86 -17.13 -4.80 -5.39
C PRO A 86 -17.41 -5.26 -6.81
N ALA A 87 -16.67 -6.25 -7.30
CA ALA A 87 -16.96 -6.90 -8.57
C ALA A 87 -18.40 -7.50 -8.55
N GLN A 88 -19.22 -7.16 -9.54
CA GLN A 88 -20.65 -7.46 -9.56
C GLN A 88 -21.08 -8.34 -10.76
N MET A 89 -20.13 -8.90 -11.51
CA MET A 89 -20.40 -9.72 -12.71
C MET A 89 -21.34 -9.03 -13.73
N ARG A 90 -21.22 -7.70 -13.92
CA ARG A 90 -22.09 -6.91 -14.80
C ARG A 90 -21.93 -7.25 -16.28
N MET A 91 -20.76 -7.72 -16.67
CA MET A 91 -20.41 -8.09 -18.04
C MET A 91 -20.36 -9.64 -18.21
N GLY A 92 -21.38 -10.35 -17.69
CA GLY A 92 -21.44 -11.81 -17.69
C GLY A 92 -20.89 -12.43 -16.41
N LYS A 93 -20.78 -13.78 -16.37
CA LYS A 93 -20.35 -14.55 -15.19
C LYS A 93 -18.81 -14.52 -15.02
N ARG A 94 -18.21 -13.33 -15.01
CA ARG A 94 -16.76 -13.15 -14.81
C ARG A 94 -16.48 -12.06 -13.78
N TRP A 95 -15.37 -12.22 -13.08
CA TRP A 95 -14.79 -11.20 -12.22
C TRP A 95 -14.01 -10.18 -13.08
N TYR A 96 -13.27 -9.26 -12.45
CA TYR A 96 -12.34 -8.39 -13.18
C TYR A 96 -11.17 -9.22 -13.72
N ASP A 97 -10.97 -9.21 -15.03
CA ASP A 97 -9.90 -9.94 -15.70
C ASP A 97 -8.56 -9.19 -15.69
N GLY A 98 -8.61 -7.88 -15.43
CA GLY A 98 -7.42 -7.02 -15.34
C GLY A 98 -7.74 -5.68 -14.69
N THR A 99 -6.73 -4.83 -14.58
CA THR A 99 -6.87 -3.51 -13.94
C THR A 99 -7.72 -2.54 -14.78
N ALA A 100 -7.64 -2.62 -16.10
CA ALA A 100 -8.46 -1.84 -17.03
C ALA A 100 -9.91 -2.34 -17.06
N ASP A 101 -10.11 -3.67 -17.05
CA ASP A 101 -11.46 -4.27 -16.99
C ASP A 101 -12.19 -3.89 -15.70
N ALA A 102 -11.46 -3.78 -14.58
CA ALA A 102 -12.05 -3.30 -13.33
C ALA A 102 -12.68 -1.89 -13.46
N ILE A 103 -12.04 -0.98 -14.19
CA ILE A 103 -12.61 0.34 -14.49
C ILE A 103 -13.73 0.23 -15.50
N TYR A 104 -13.55 -0.57 -16.57
CA TYR A 104 -14.53 -0.75 -17.64
C TYR A 104 -15.88 -1.24 -17.12
N GLN A 105 -15.89 -2.29 -16.29
CA GLN A 105 -17.13 -2.82 -15.71
C GLN A 105 -17.87 -1.82 -14.81
N ASN A 106 -17.21 -0.74 -14.39
CA ASN A 106 -17.77 0.32 -13.55
C ASN A 106 -18.02 1.64 -14.29
N LEU A 107 -17.89 1.68 -15.63
CA LEU A 107 -18.06 2.90 -16.44
C LEU A 107 -19.39 3.62 -16.22
N THR A 108 -20.48 2.89 -15.98
CA THR A 108 -21.80 3.49 -15.70
C THR A 108 -21.75 4.40 -14.46
N PHE A 109 -21.11 3.97 -13.39
CA PHE A 109 -20.95 4.79 -12.18
C PHE A 109 -20.04 5.99 -12.42
N ILE A 110 -18.98 5.80 -13.20
CA ILE A 110 -18.04 6.86 -13.54
C ILE A 110 -18.75 7.93 -14.38
N LYS A 111 -19.44 7.54 -15.47
CA LYS A 111 -20.17 8.42 -16.37
C LYS A 111 -21.30 9.17 -15.63
N HIS A 112 -22.00 8.53 -14.70
CA HIS A 112 -23.03 9.19 -13.86
C HIS A 112 -22.46 10.35 -13.00
N ASN A 113 -21.19 10.27 -12.63
CA ASN A 113 -20.50 11.31 -11.87
C ASN A 113 -19.94 12.45 -12.74
N ASP A 114 -20.01 12.36 -14.05
CA ASP A 114 -19.58 13.36 -15.04
C ASP A 114 -18.22 14.04 -14.72
N PRO A 115 -17.12 13.27 -14.58
CA PRO A 115 -15.82 13.85 -14.30
C PRO A 115 -15.15 14.36 -15.59
N GLU A 116 -14.40 15.46 -15.49
CA GLU A 116 -13.45 15.89 -16.52
C GLU A 116 -12.17 15.04 -16.51
N HIS A 117 -11.72 14.71 -15.32
CA HIS A 117 -10.48 13.97 -15.07
C HIS A 117 -10.72 12.78 -14.15
N ILE A 118 -10.08 11.66 -14.46
CA ILE A 118 -10.19 10.43 -13.69
C ILE A 118 -8.78 10.05 -13.21
N CYS A 119 -8.62 9.97 -11.89
CA CYS A 119 -7.40 9.45 -11.25
C CYS A 119 -7.55 7.95 -11.06
N VAL A 120 -6.67 7.14 -11.63
CA VAL A 120 -6.62 5.68 -11.45
C VAL A 120 -5.35 5.33 -10.71
N PHE A 121 -5.46 4.93 -9.44
CA PHE A 121 -4.32 4.71 -8.54
C PHE A 121 -4.35 3.31 -7.95
N GLY A 122 -3.15 2.72 -7.81
CA GLY A 122 -2.96 1.50 -7.01
C GLY A 122 -3.12 1.76 -5.51
N SER A 123 -3.45 0.71 -4.76
CA SER A 123 -3.75 0.80 -3.31
C SER A 123 -2.72 0.10 -2.41
N ASP A 124 -1.60 -0.30 -2.96
CA ASP A 124 -0.65 -1.22 -2.35
C ASP A 124 0.77 -0.65 -2.18
N HIS A 125 0.89 0.66 -2.31
CA HIS A 125 2.14 1.39 -2.14
C HIS A 125 2.12 2.29 -0.90
N VAL A 126 3.29 2.48 -0.29
CA VAL A 126 3.48 3.37 0.86
C VAL A 126 4.20 4.64 0.40
N TYR A 127 3.49 5.77 0.39
CA TYR A 127 3.99 7.07 -0.07
C TYR A 127 3.08 8.21 0.37
N LYS A 128 3.60 9.45 0.32
CA LYS A 128 2.82 10.68 0.45
C LYS A 128 2.90 11.46 -0.85
N MET A 129 1.77 11.96 -1.33
CA MET A 129 1.68 12.69 -2.59
C MET A 129 0.56 13.74 -2.54
N ASP A 130 0.87 14.97 -2.83
CA ASP A 130 -0.13 15.98 -3.16
C ASP A 130 -0.54 15.82 -4.64
N ILE A 131 -1.69 15.20 -4.85
CA ILE A 131 -2.19 14.85 -6.18
C ILE A 131 -2.57 16.11 -6.98
N ARG A 132 -2.83 17.25 -6.31
CA ARG A 132 -3.10 18.53 -6.97
C ARG A 132 -1.95 18.93 -7.90
N GLN A 133 -0.70 18.74 -7.46
CA GLN A 133 0.47 19.08 -8.26
C GLN A 133 0.56 18.25 -9.54
N MET A 134 0.24 16.96 -9.48
CA MET A 134 0.17 16.11 -10.68
C MET A 134 -0.99 16.52 -11.60
N LEU A 135 -2.14 16.92 -11.04
CA LEU A 135 -3.29 17.39 -11.80
C LEU A 135 -3.02 18.74 -12.48
N GLU A 136 -2.36 19.66 -11.79
CA GLU A 136 -1.91 20.93 -12.36
C GLU A 136 -0.93 20.70 -13.51
N TYR A 137 0.04 19.80 -13.34
CA TYR A 137 0.96 19.40 -14.40
C TYR A 137 0.22 18.79 -15.59
N HIS A 138 -0.78 17.92 -15.36
CA HIS A 138 -1.63 17.32 -16.38
C HIS A 138 -2.36 18.40 -17.20
N LYS A 139 -2.98 19.36 -16.53
CA LYS A 139 -3.70 20.48 -17.17
C LYS A 139 -2.77 21.42 -17.93
N ALA A 140 -1.63 21.78 -17.33
CA ALA A 140 -0.65 22.70 -17.93
C ALA A 140 -0.07 22.16 -19.24
N ASN A 141 0.09 20.85 -19.38
CA ASN A 141 0.56 20.20 -20.60
C ASN A 141 -0.59 19.83 -21.57
N ASN A 142 -1.84 20.16 -21.23
CA ASN A 142 -3.01 19.68 -21.96
C ASN A 142 -2.91 18.17 -22.27
N ALA A 143 -2.48 17.41 -21.24
CA ALA A 143 -2.23 15.98 -21.35
C ALA A 143 -3.56 15.22 -21.50
N GLU A 144 -3.54 14.12 -22.23
CA GLU A 144 -4.66 13.17 -22.33
C GLU A 144 -4.51 12.04 -21.31
N LEU A 145 -3.24 11.71 -21.00
CA LEU A 145 -2.84 10.85 -19.90
C LEU A 145 -1.59 11.44 -19.24
N THR A 146 -1.55 11.44 -17.92
CA THR A 146 -0.32 11.67 -17.14
C THR A 146 -0.04 10.44 -16.29
N VAL A 147 1.19 9.93 -16.36
CA VAL A 147 1.69 8.81 -15.57
C VAL A 147 2.64 9.35 -14.52
N SER A 148 2.41 9.05 -13.24
CA SER A 148 3.40 9.34 -12.20
C SER A 148 4.55 8.34 -12.28
N ALA A 149 5.77 8.83 -12.21
CA ALA A 149 6.97 8.02 -12.29
C ALA A 149 8.01 8.39 -11.25
N ILE A 150 8.84 7.43 -10.89
CA ILE A 150 9.94 7.58 -9.97
C ILE A 150 11.21 6.94 -10.51
N ARG A 151 12.35 7.51 -10.15
CA ARG A 151 13.67 6.93 -10.43
C ARG A 151 13.98 5.81 -9.44
N VAL A 152 14.38 4.64 -9.94
CA VAL A 152 14.81 3.49 -9.13
C VAL A 152 16.12 2.93 -9.66
N PRO A 153 16.93 2.23 -8.83
CA PRO A 153 18.08 1.48 -9.32
C PRO A 153 17.69 0.48 -10.42
N ILE A 154 18.55 0.35 -11.43
CA ILE A 154 18.27 -0.42 -12.66
C ILE A 154 17.98 -1.91 -12.38
N ASP A 155 18.63 -2.50 -11.38
CA ASP A 155 18.40 -3.88 -10.94
C ASP A 155 16.98 -4.12 -10.41
N LYS A 156 16.36 -3.09 -9.80
CA LYS A 156 14.99 -3.12 -9.24
C LYS A 156 13.93 -2.82 -10.28
N ALA A 157 14.29 -2.20 -11.40
CA ALA A 157 13.33 -1.76 -12.42
C ALA A 157 12.58 -2.90 -13.12
N LYS A 158 13.10 -4.12 -13.10
CA LYS A 158 12.49 -5.32 -13.70
C LYS A 158 11.08 -5.66 -13.16
N ALA A 159 10.74 -5.13 -11.99
CA ALA A 159 9.44 -5.39 -11.35
C ALA A 159 8.33 -4.41 -11.80
N PHE A 160 8.65 -3.40 -12.59
CA PHE A 160 7.79 -2.25 -12.89
C PHE A 160 7.69 -1.97 -14.39
N GLY A 161 6.73 -1.16 -14.79
CA GLY A 161 6.68 -0.56 -16.10
C GLY A 161 7.79 0.49 -16.28
N VAL A 162 8.71 0.26 -17.18
CA VAL A 162 9.85 1.15 -17.45
C VAL A 162 9.47 2.18 -18.52
N ILE A 163 9.71 3.44 -18.22
CA ILE A 163 9.30 4.59 -19.02
C ILE A 163 10.48 5.27 -19.67
N GLN A 164 10.30 5.72 -20.91
CA GLN A 164 11.20 6.61 -21.60
C GLN A 164 10.51 7.93 -21.90
N VAL A 165 11.21 9.04 -21.68
CA VAL A 165 10.67 10.40 -21.90
C VAL A 165 11.60 11.22 -22.80
N ASN A 166 11.02 12.15 -23.55
CA ASN A 166 11.79 13.19 -24.23
C ASN A 166 12.09 14.36 -23.27
N LYS A 167 12.87 15.34 -23.75
CA LYS A 167 13.24 16.55 -22.98
C LYS A 167 12.07 17.39 -22.47
N LYS A 168 10.86 17.20 -23.03
CA LYS A 168 9.63 17.90 -22.62
C LYS A 168 8.76 17.08 -21.65
N GLY A 169 9.24 15.95 -21.16
CA GLY A 169 8.50 15.06 -20.26
C GLY A 169 7.40 14.23 -20.96
N ARG A 170 7.33 14.25 -22.32
CA ARG A 170 6.38 13.40 -23.07
C ARG A 170 6.92 11.98 -23.12
N MET A 171 6.05 11.00 -22.90
CA MET A 171 6.39 9.58 -23.01
C MET A 171 6.69 9.22 -24.48
N ILE A 172 7.81 8.53 -24.69
CA ILE A 172 8.27 8.05 -25.99
C ILE A 172 8.51 6.54 -26.02
N GLY A 173 8.42 5.89 -24.85
CA GLY A 173 8.54 4.44 -24.72
C GLY A 173 7.99 3.97 -23.37
N PHE A 174 7.41 2.76 -23.40
CA PHE A 174 6.92 2.07 -22.21
C PHE A 174 7.10 0.56 -22.40
N GLU A 175 7.60 -0.12 -21.37
CA GLU A 175 7.79 -1.56 -21.37
C GLU A 175 7.46 -2.13 -19.98
N GLU A 176 6.42 -2.97 -19.89
CA GLU A 176 5.98 -3.56 -18.63
C GLU A 176 6.88 -4.74 -18.23
N LYS A 177 7.48 -4.64 -17.05
CA LYS A 177 8.35 -5.66 -16.44
C LYS A 177 9.40 -6.24 -17.38
N PRO A 178 10.24 -5.40 -18.02
CA PRO A 178 11.22 -5.86 -19.00
C PRO A 178 12.32 -6.73 -18.37
N LYS A 179 12.78 -7.72 -19.10
CA LYS A 179 13.95 -8.52 -18.69
C LYS A 179 15.23 -7.66 -18.59
N ASN A 180 15.38 -6.72 -19.52
CA ASN A 180 16.49 -5.79 -19.62
C ASN A 180 15.97 -4.34 -19.59
N PRO A 181 15.79 -3.75 -18.39
CA PRO A 181 15.25 -2.39 -18.27
C PRO A 181 16.15 -1.36 -18.97
N LYS A 182 15.53 -0.42 -19.67
CA LYS A 182 16.25 0.72 -20.24
C LYS A 182 16.55 1.74 -19.16
N HIS A 183 17.79 2.20 -19.12
CA HIS A 183 18.23 3.24 -18.18
C HIS A 183 17.80 4.66 -18.62
N ILE A 184 17.86 5.60 -17.71
CA ILE A 184 17.66 7.02 -17.99
C ILE A 184 18.84 7.54 -18.82
N PRO A 185 18.61 8.29 -19.90
CA PRO A 185 19.70 8.88 -20.69
C PRO A 185 20.65 9.71 -19.81
N GLY A 186 21.94 9.33 -19.81
CA GLY A 186 22.97 9.95 -18.97
C GLY A 186 23.06 9.42 -17.53
N ASP A 187 22.22 8.47 -17.13
CA ASP A 187 22.26 7.84 -15.81
C ASP A 187 22.05 6.31 -15.93
N PRO A 188 23.14 5.55 -16.20
CA PRO A 188 23.07 4.11 -16.46
C PRO A 188 22.70 3.27 -15.23
N GLU A 189 22.81 3.84 -14.04
CA GLU A 189 22.51 3.13 -12.79
C GLU A 189 21.01 3.14 -12.43
N HIS A 190 20.22 3.99 -13.10
CA HIS A 190 18.81 4.17 -12.79
C HIS A 190 17.89 4.02 -13.99
N ALA A 191 16.67 3.58 -13.73
CA ALA A 191 15.55 3.61 -14.67
C ALA A 191 14.40 4.47 -14.11
N LEU A 192 13.60 5.04 -15.01
CA LEU A 192 12.37 5.72 -14.67
C LEU A 192 11.23 4.71 -14.76
N VAL A 193 10.49 4.51 -13.65
CA VAL A 193 9.44 3.49 -13.59
C VAL A 193 8.09 4.10 -13.22
N SER A 194 7.03 3.49 -13.74
CA SER A 194 5.66 3.82 -13.40
C SER A 194 5.35 3.48 -11.94
N MET A 195 4.69 4.39 -11.24
CA MET A 195 4.17 4.18 -9.89
C MET A 195 2.78 3.52 -9.87
N GLY A 196 2.18 3.23 -11.04
CA GLY A 196 0.81 2.74 -11.12
C GLY A 196 -0.24 3.80 -10.77
N ASN A 197 0.10 5.08 -10.92
CA ASN A 197 -0.75 6.22 -10.62
C ASN A 197 -0.94 7.04 -11.90
N TYR A 198 -2.20 7.18 -12.33
CA TYR A 198 -2.57 7.76 -13.62
C TYR A 198 -3.61 8.86 -13.46
N ILE A 199 -3.52 9.91 -14.27
CA ILE A 199 -4.59 10.90 -14.45
C ILE A 199 -4.96 10.93 -15.94
N PHE A 200 -6.21 10.61 -16.24
CA PHE A 200 -6.77 10.61 -17.58
C PHE A 200 -7.73 11.78 -17.79
N LYS A 201 -7.81 12.30 -19.03
CA LYS A 201 -9.05 12.92 -19.48
C LYS A 201 -10.12 11.86 -19.59
N ALA A 202 -11.33 12.15 -19.11
CA ALA A 202 -12.40 11.16 -19.01
C ALA A 202 -12.80 10.57 -20.37
N ASP A 203 -12.93 11.39 -21.41
CA ASP A 203 -13.29 10.97 -22.77
C ASP A 203 -12.26 10.02 -23.40
N ILE A 204 -10.98 10.24 -23.10
CA ILE A 204 -9.89 9.37 -23.57
C ILE A 204 -9.97 8.01 -22.88
N LEU A 205 -10.12 8.02 -21.55
CA LEU A 205 -10.22 6.77 -20.77
C LEU A 205 -11.42 5.93 -21.26
N TYR A 206 -12.58 6.55 -21.48
CA TYR A 206 -13.77 5.83 -21.95
C TYR A 206 -13.53 5.14 -23.29
N ARG A 207 -13.00 5.86 -24.28
CA ARG A 207 -12.72 5.29 -25.61
C ARG A 207 -11.72 4.16 -25.56
N GLU A 208 -10.65 4.32 -24.79
CA GLU A 208 -9.61 3.29 -24.71
C GLU A 208 -10.06 2.04 -23.95
N LEU A 209 -10.86 2.19 -22.91
CA LEU A 209 -11.44 1.05 -22.21
C LEU A 209 -12.46 0.30 -23.08
N GLU A 210 -13.28 1.01 -23.86
CA GLU A 210 -14.22 0.39 -24.80
C GLU A 210 -13.48 -0.31 -25.95
N ARG A 211 -12.38 0.26 -26.47
CA ARG A 211 -11.49 -0.39 -27.44
C ARG A 211 -10.87 -1.67 -26.90
N ASP A 212 -10.33 -1.58 -25.68
CA ASP A 212 -9.62 -2.68 -25.03
C ASP A 212 -10.56 -3.83 -24.68
N ALA A 213 -11.75 -3.54 -24.17
CA ALA A 213 -12.77 -4.53 -23.82
C ALA A 213 -13.24 -5.38 -25.02
N ASN A 214 -13.14 -4.87 -26.25
CA ASN A 214 -13.44 -5.59 -27.49
C ASN A 214 -12.25 -6.33 -28.09
N ASN A 215 -11.08 -6.31 -27.44
CA ASN A 215 -9.88 -7.01 -27.89
C ASN A 215 -9.70 -8.32 -27.13
N GLU A 216 -10.03 -9.44 -27.76
CA GLU A 216 -9.92 -10.79 -27.18
C GLU A 216 -8.46 -11.19 -26.81
N ASN A 217 -7.45 -10.52 -27.38
CA ASN A 217 -6.05 -10.77 -27.08
C ASN A 217 -5.48 -9.89 -25.97
N SER A 218 -6.30 -9.00 -25.40
CA SER A 218 -5.87 -8.13 -24.31
C SER A 218 -5.88 -8.87 -22.97
N SER A 219 -4.94 -8.53 -22.12
CA SER A 219 -4.95 -8.90 -20.69
C SER A 219 -5.77 -7.92 -19.85
N HIS A 220 -6.33 -6.89 -20.49
CA HIS A 220 -7.10 -5.82 -19.87
C HIS A 220 -6.37 -5.11 -18.73
N ASP A 221 -5.07 -4.89 -18.92
CA ASP A 221 -4.19 -4.26 -17.94
C ASP A 221 -3.71 -2.87 -18.40
N PHE A 222 -3.62 -1.91 -17.46
CA PHE A 222 -3.16 -0.57 -17.82
C PHE A 222 -1.71 -0.57 -18.34
N GLY A 223 -0.83 -1.33 -17.72
CA GLY A 223 0.58 -1.40 -18.09
C GLY A 223 0.82 -2.18 -19.37
N MET A 224 0.12 -3.31 -19.54
CA MET A 224 0.35 -4.19 -20.69
C MET A 224 -0.40 -3.74 -21.94
N ASP A 225 -1.59 -3.13 -21.82
CA ASP A 225 -2.48 -2.91 -22.96
C ASP A 225 -2.85 -1.45 -23.19
N ILE A 226 -3.24 -0.71 -22.13
CA ILE A 226 -3.77 0.66 -22.29
C ILE A 226 -2.65 1.67 -22.55
N ILE A 227 -1.61 1.72 -21.69
CA ILE A 227 -0.52 2.70 -21.84
C ILE A 227 0.27 2.48 -23.12
N PRO A 228 0.67 1.25 -23.50
CA PRO A 228 1.36 0.98 -24.76
C PRO A 228 0.55 1.42 -26.00
N ALA A 229 -0.77 1.27 -25.98
CA ALA A 229 -1.63 1.70 -27.08
C ALA A 229 -1.79 3.22 -27.18
N LEU A 230 -1.72 3.93 -26.02
CA LEU A 230 -1.95 5.37 -25.93
C LEU A 230 -0.72 6.21 -26.28
N TYR A 231 0.46 5.89 -25.70
CA TYR A 231 1.60 6.82 -25.76
C TYR A 231 2.06 7.17 -27.18
N PRO A 232 1.97 6.32 -28.22
CA PRO A 232 2.37 6.67 -29.57
C PRO A 232 1.45 7.68 -30.26
N LYS A 233 0.15 7.68 -29.89
CA LYS A 233 -0.91 8.41 -30.60
C LYS A 233 -1.42 9.63 -29.85
N HIS A 234 -1.33 9.62 -28.52
CA HIS A 234 -1.92 10.60 -27.62
C HIS A 234 -0.87 11.44 -26.89
N LYS A 235 -1.32 12.53 -26.25
CA LYS A 235 -0.47 13.40 -25.43
C LYS A 235 -0.28 12.77 -24.04
N VAL A 236 0.63 11.78 -23.96
CA VAL A 236 0.98 11.11 -22.72
C VAL A 236 2.22 11.77 -22.12
N TYR A 237 2.08 12.31 -20.90
CA TYR A 237 3.15 12.97 -20.17
C TYR A 237 3.50 12.20 -18.89
N VAL A 238 4.72 12.41 -18.41
CA VAL A 238 5.24 11.74 -17.21
C VAL A 238 5.50 12.78 -16.15
N TYR A 239 4.84 12.61 -15.02
CA TYR A 239 5.04 13.44 -13.83
C TYR A 239 6.16 12.83 -12.97
N ASP A 240 7.23 13.59 -12.75
CA ASP A 240 8.31 13.16 -11.84
C ASP A 240 7.86 13.31 -10.39
N PHE A 241 7.61 12.20 -9.73
CA PHE A 241 7.19 12.15 -8.33
C PHE A 241 8.18 12.84 -7.38
N LEU A 242 9.47 12.87 -7.70
CA LEU A 242 10.48 13.54 -6.88
C LEU A 242 10.31 15.06 -6.85
N THR A 243 9.53 15.64 -7.75
CA THR A 243 9.17 17.06 -7.72
C THR A 243 7.99 17.39 -6.82
N ASN A 244 7.27 16.36 -6.34
CA ASN A 244 6.10 16.55 -5.48
C ASN A 244 6.51 17.06 -4.09
N LYS A 245 5.80 18.06 -3.61
CA LYS A 245 6.10 18.72 -2.32
C LYS A 245 4.95 18.50 -1.35
N ILE A 246 5.26 17.97 -0.20
CA ILE A 246 4.32 17.84 0.92
C ILE A 246 4.53 19.02 1.87
N PRO A 247 3.46 19.73 2.29
CA PRO A 247 3.59 20.86 3.21
C PRO A 247 4.36 20.48 4.48
N ASN A 248 5.31 21.34 4.87
CA ASN A 248 6.17 21.18 6.05
C ASN A 248 7.06 19.90 6.06
N GLU A 249 7.26 19.26 4.92
CA GLU A 249 8.27 18.20 4.75
C GLU A 249 9.44 18.72 3.91
N LYS A 250 10.66 18.52 4.42
CA LYS A 250 11.90 18.96 3.74
C LYS A 250 12.44 17.91 2.77
N ASN A 251 12.03 16.67 2.95
CA ASN A 251 12.58 15.52 2.23
C ASN A 251 11.68 15.12 1.06
N VAL A 252 12.31 14.76 -0.03
CA VAL A 252 11.66 14.45 -1.31
C VAL A 252 11.25 13.00 -1.35
N GLY A 253 9.98 12.77 -1.71
CA GLY A 253 9.49 11.60 -2.39
C GLY A 253 9.86 10.23 -1.83
N TYR A 254 9.39 9.86 -0.62
CA TYR A 254 9.43 8.47 -0.20
C TYR A 254 8.33 7.67 -0.90
N TRP A 255 8.71 6.60 -1.60
CA TRP A 255 7.80 5.65 -2.22
C TRP A 255 8.36 4.22 -2.09
N ARG A 256 7.51 3.27 -1.73
CA ARG A 256 7.82 1.84 -1.64
C ARG A 256 6.66 1.00 -2.16
N ASP A 257 6.97 0.10 -3.09
CA ASP A 257 6.11 -1.05 -3.35
C ASP A 257 6.33 -2.09 -2.24
N VAL A 258 5.27 -2.48 -1.57
CA VAL A 258 5.28 -3.52 -0.52
C VAL A 258 4.75 -4.84 -1.08
N GLY A 259 5.29 -5.25 -2.21
CA GLY A 259 4.87 -6.45 -2.96
C GLY A 259 5.40 -7.78 -2.42
N THR A 260 6.39 -7.79 -1.53
CA THR A 260 6.98 -9.00 -0.93
C THR A 260 7.08 -8.86 0.59
N LEU A 261 7.25 -10.00 1.30
CA LEU A 261 7.42 -10.01 2.76
C LEU A 261 8.63 -9.19 3.21
N ASP A 262 9.75 -9.28 2.48
CA ASP A 262 10.95 -8.49 2.76
C ASP A 262 10.73 -6.99 2.56
N ALA A 263 10.07 -6.61 1.47
CA ALA A 263 9.73 -5.22 1.20
C ALA A 263 8.74 -4.69 2.26
N TYR A 264 7.75 -5.49 2.64
CA TYR A 264 6.80 -5.14 3.69
C TYR A 264 7.50 -4.93 5.04
N TRP A 265 8.39 -5.86 5.45
CA TRP A 265 9.15 -5.74 6.69
C TRP A 265 10.05 -4.50 6.67
N SER A 266 10.87 -4.34 5.62
CA SER A 266 11.81 -3.22 5.53
C SER A 266 11.09 -1.86 5.51
N THR A 267 9.95 -1.75 4.81
CA THR A 267 9.14 -0.53 4.77
C THR A 267 8.55 -0.17 6.13
N ASN A 268 8.17 -1.17 6.94
CA ASN A 268 7.76 -0.95 8.33
C ASN A 268 8.94 -0.48 9.19
N MET A 269 10.13 -1.08 9.03
CA MET A 269 11.33 -0.65 9.75
C MET A 269 11.78 0.77 9.36
N ASP A 270 11.55 1.20 8.13
CA ASP A 270 11.79 2.58 7.67
C ASP A 270 11.03 3.61 8.51
N LEU A 271 9.84 3.28 9.04
CA LEU A 271 9.09 4.17 9.95
C LEU A 271 9.85 4.51 11.24
N LEU A 272 10.71 3.61 11.70
CA LEU A 272 11.46 3.75 12.94
C LEU A 272 12.78 4.50 12.75
N THR A 273 13.32 4.53 11.54
CA THR A 273 14.67 4.99 11.23
C THR A 273 14.74 6.04 10.12
N ASN A 274 13.80 6.00 9.19
CA ASN A 274 13.83 6.86 8.00
C ASN A 274 13.09 8.18 8.24
N LYS A 275 13.84 9.28 8.20
CA LYS A 275 13.29 10.64 8.35
C LYS A 275 12.38 11.08 7.18
N ASN A 276 12.39 10.35 6.06
CA ASN A 276 11.62 10.70 4.86
C ASN A 276 10.16 10.18 4.91
N LEU A 277 9.86 9.25 5.82
CA LEU A 277 8.49 8.76 6.06
C LEU A 277 8.06 9.12 7.48
N THR A 278 7.73 10.39 7.70
CA THR A 278 7.21 10.83 9.01
C THR A 278 5.69 10.68 9.07
N LEU A 279 5.19 10.14 10.19
CA LEU A 279 3.75 10.04 10.47
C LEU A 279 3.19 11.29 11.18
N ASN A 280 4.06 12.16 11.71
CA ASN A 280 3.71 13.26 12.61
C ASN A 280 3.51 14.62 11.91
N ASN A 281 3.33 14.66 10.59
CA ASN A 281 3.11 15.91 9.87
C ASN A 281 1.66 16.38 10.05
N LYS A 282 1.44 17.40 10.89
CA LYS A 282 0.11 17.99 11.13
C LYS A 282 -0.50 18.64 9.88
N SER A 283 0.31 19.14 8.96
CA SER A 283 -0.16 19.76 7.72
C SER A 283 -0.47 18.75 6.62
N TRP A 284 -0.09 17.50 6.81
CA TRP A 284 -0.40 16.35 5.96
C TRP A 284 -0.69 15.13 6.85
N ALA A 285 -1.73 15.26 7.67
CA ALA A 285 -2.08 14.25 8.64
C ALA A 285 -2.49 12.94 7.97
N LEU A 286 -2.04 11.83 8.53
CA LEU A 286 -2.47 10.50 8.09
C LEU A 286 -3.62 10.02 8.96
N HIS A 287 -4.81 9.97 8.36
CA HIS A 287 -6.01 9.41 8.96
C HIS A 287 -6.07 7.89 8.78
N THR A 288 -6.69 7.21 9.73
CA THR A 288 -7.00 5.77 9.67
C THR A 288 -8.22 5.47 10.55
N TYR A 289 -8.77 4.28 10.44
CA TYR A 289 -9.71 3.79 11.45
C TYR A 289 -8.98 3.49 12.76
N TYR A 290 -9.37 4.19 13.81
CA TYR A 290 -8.83 3.99 15.14
C TYR A 290 -9.89 3.28 16.02
N PRO A 291 -9.67 2.03 16.44
CA PRO A 291 -10.60 1.35 17.33
C PRO A 291 -10.64 2.07 18.70
N PRO A 292 -11.80 2.07 19.40
CA PRO A 292 -11.94 2.69 20.72
C PRO A 292 -11.21 1.83 21.79
N LEU A 293 -9.90 1.96 21.87
CA LEU A 293 -9.05 1.24 22.80
C LEU A 293 -8.43 2.20 23.84
N PRO A 294 -8.15 1.72 25.06
CA PRO A 294 -7.44 2.51 26.06
C PRO A 294 -5.99 2.79 25.60
N PRO A 295 -5.29 3.74 26.20
CA PRO A 295 -3.86 3.91 26.01
C PRO A 295 -3.08 2.60 26.30
N ALA A 296 -1.88 2.48 25.71
CA ALA A 296 -0.99 1.38 26.03
C ALA A 296 -0.50 1.49 27.49
N THR A 297 -0.41 0.36 28.19
CA THR A 297 0.00 0.27 29.58
C THR A 297 1.32 -0.47 29.69
N PHE A 298 2.24 0.08 30.51
CA PHE A 298 3.59 -0.45 30.71
C PHE A 298 3.79 -0.73 32.20
N LEU A 299 4.00 -1.99 32.58
CA LEU A 299 4.09 -2.43 33.95
C LEU A 299 5.40 -3.17 34.21
N ASN A 300 6.14 -2.78 35.22
CA ASN A 300 7.27 -3.56 35.68
C ASN A 300 6.79 -4.83 36.44
N TYR A 301 7.58 -5.88 36.37
CA TYR A 301 7.26 -7.15 37.02
C TYR A 301 8.47 -7.69 37.81
N ARG A 302 8.41 -7.66 39.15
CA ARG A 302 9.53 -8.02 40.03
C ARG A 302 10.78 -7.25 39.62
N ASN A 303 11.88 -7.94 39.30
CA ASN A 303 13.15 -7.35 38.88
C ASN A 303 13.21 -7.06 37.35
N LYS A 304 12.14 -7.30 36.61
CA LYS A 304 12.06 -7.07 35.17
C LYS A 304 11.37 -5.73 34.88
N GLN A 305 12.14 -4.77 34.40
CA GLN A 305 11.64 -3.47 33.97
C GLN A 305 11.21 -3.53 32.51
N VAL A 306 10.22 -2.73 32.16
CA VAL A 306 9.89 -2.49 30.75
C VAL A 306 10.96 -1.62 30.14
N SER A 307 11.51 -2.06 29.01
CA SER A 307 12.48 -1.31 28.20
C SER A 307 12.01 -1.25 26.76
N ILE A 308 11.77 -0.04 26.23
CA ILE A 308 11.32 0.17 24.87
C ILE A 308 12.25 1.17 24.19
N ALA A 309 12.85 0.76 23.07
CA ALA A 309 13.73 1.60 22.28
C ALA A 309 13.32 1.55 20.79
N GLN A 310 13.39 2.69 20.09
CA GLN A 310 13.18 2.81 18.65
C GLN A 310 11.94 2.02 18.13
N SER A 311 10.82 2.06 18.87
CA SER A 311 9.66 1.21 18.61
C SER A 311 8.36 1.99 18.60
N ASN A 312 7.38 1.54 17.81
CA ASN A 312 6.02 2.07 17.80
C ASN A 312 5.09 1.10 18.54
N ILE A 313 4.35 1.61 19.52
CA ILE A 313 3.38 0.82 20.29
C ILE A 313 1.99 1.43 20.10
N SER A 314 1.03 0.63 19.61
CA SER A 314 -0.34 1.08 19.40
C SER A 314 -1.18 1.00 20.68
N ALA A 315 -2.36 1.63 20.66
CA ALA A 315 -3.31 1.64 21.79
C ALA A 315 -3.77 0.22 22.18
N GLY A 316 -4.24 0.08 23.42
CA GLY A 316 -4.75 -1.17 24.00
C GLY A 316 -3.70 -2.18 24.38
N CYS A 317 -2.41 -1.91 24.14
CA CYS A 317 -1.33 -2.83 24.50
C CYS A 317 -1.09 -2.86 26.02
N GLU A 318 -0.84 -4.06 26.54
CA GLU A 318 -0.39 -4.30 27.92
C GLU A 318 1.00 -4.99 27.86
N ILE A 319 2.03 -4.27 28.28
CA ILE A 319 3.42 -4.72 28.22
C ILE A 319 3.98 -4.82 29.65
N VAL A 320 4.29 -6.03 30.06
CA VAL A 320 4.70 -6.33 31.44
C VAL A 320 6.14 -6.82 31.46
N GLY A 321 7.06 -6.08 32.08
CA GLY A 321 8.44 -6.48 32.31
C GLY A 321 9.19 -7.02 31.10
N ALA A 322 8.89 -6.50 29.92
CA ALA A 322 9.41 -6.95 28.62
C ALA A 322 10.37 -5.93 28.01
N LYS A 323 11.24 -6.40 27.11
CA LYS A 323 12.18 -5.59 26.33
C LYS A 323 11.75 -5.57 24.86
N ILE A 324 11.58 -4.38 24.30
CA ILE A 324 11.17 -4.18 22.90
C ILE A 324 12.14 -3.21 22.24
N ASP A 325 12.79 -3.65 21.17
CA ASP A 325 13.73 -2.82 20.41
C ASP A 325 13.42 -2.88 18.91
N LYS A 326 13.49 -1.73 18.22
CA LYS A 326 13.29 -1.61 16.77
C LYS A 326 12.08 -2.41 16.26
N SER A 327 10.93 -2.28 16.95
CA SER A 327 9.78 -3.12 16.68
C SER A 327 8.50 -2.30 16.55
N ILE A 328 7.51 -2.87 15.87
CA ILE A 328 6.20 -2.28 15.70
C ILE A 328 5.16 -3.19 16.32
N ILE A 329 4.43 -2.69 17.32
CA ILE A 329 3.40 -3.42 18.04
C ILE A 329 2.04 -2.81 17.70
N GLY A 330 1.21 -3.57 17.02
CA GLY A 330 -0.16 -3.20 16.66
C GLY A 330 -1.12 -3.22 17.85
N PHE A 331 -2.37 -2.89 17.60
CA PHE A 331 -3.40 -2.73 18.63
C PHE A 331 -3.59 -3.96 19.53
N ASN A 332 -3.89 -3.69 20.83
CA ASN A 332 -4.43 -4.68 21.78
C ASN A 332 -3.55 -5.92 21.96
N CYS A 333 -2.25 -5.76 21.97
CA CYS A 333 -1.29 -6.84 22.24
C CYS A 333 -1.02 -6.98 23.74
N LYS A 334 -0.89 -8.23 24.23
CA LYS A 334 -0.45 -8.55 25.58
C LYS A 334 0.90 -9.23 25.54
N ILE A 335 1.91 -8.66 26.22
CA ILE A 335 3.29 -9.14 26.21
C ILE A 335 3.72 -9.40 27.64
N GLY A 336 4.05 -10.68 27.93
CA GLY A 336 4.40 -11.16 29.25
C GLY A 336 5.84 -10.87 29.69
N PRO A 337 6.11 -10.99 31.00
CA PRO A 337 7.38 -10.57 31.59
C PRO A 337 8.56 -11.41 31.14
N GLY A 338 9.69 -10.72 30.94
CA GLY A 338 10.95 -11.33 30.46
C GLY A 338 10.98 -11.65 28.98
N THR A 339 9.95 -11.28 28.24
CA THR A 339 9.93 -11.43 26.79
C THR A 339 10.78 -10.36 26.13
N GLU A 340 11.56 -10.75 25.13
CA GLU A 340 12.39 -9.89 24.30
C GLU A 340 11.88 -9.91 22.85
N ILE A 341 11.58 -8.73 22.30
CA ILE A 341 11.12 -8.55 20.91
C ILE A 341 12.08 -7.58 20.23
N SER A 342 12.69 -8.00 19.13
CA SER A 342 13.59 -7.15 18.35
C SER A 342 13.37 -7.26 16.85
N GLU A 343 13.51 -6.12 16.15
CA GLU A 343 13.37 -6.01 14.69
C GLU A 343 12.11 -6.71 14.15
N SER A 344 10.98 -6.64 14.89
CA SER A 344 9.80 -7.45 14.64
C SER A 344 8.53 -6.61 14.48
N ILE A 345 7.55 -7.17 13.80
CA ILE A 345 6.25 -6.54 13.55
C ILE A 345 5.16 -7.45 14.11
N ILE A 346 4.42 -6.97 15.11
CA ILE A 346 3.27 -7.66 15.69
C ILE A 346 2.01 -6.94 15.22
N LEU A 347 1.17 -7.59 14.41
CA LEU A 347 0.06 -6.91 13.70
C LEU A 347 -1.19 -6.63 14.55
N GLY A 348 -1.15 -7.00 15.82
CA GLY A 348 -2.22 -6.70 16.78
C GLY A 348 -3.00 -7.92 17.27
N GLU A 349 -3.74 -7.72 18.37
CA GLU A 349 -4.56 -8.75 19.05
C GLU A 349 -3.74 -10.00 19.47
N ALA A 350 -2.42 -9.84 19.61
CA ALA A 350 -1.53 -10.95 19.93
C ALA A 350 -1.37 -11.12 21.44
N LYS A 351 -1.23 -12.39 21.87
CA LYS A 351 -0.91 -12.75 23.26
C LYS A 351 0.43 -13.47 23.28
N ILE A 352 1.43 -12.85 23.86
CA ILE A 352 2.79 -13.38 23.94
C ILE A 352 3.10 -13.70 25.41
N GLY A 353 3.42 -14.95 25.67
CA GLY A 353 3.73 -15.45 26.99
C GLY A 353 4.98 -14.82 27.64
N LYS A 354 5.38 -15.32 28.80
CA LYS A 354 6.57 -14.90 29.52
C LYS A 354 7.84 -15.55 28.95
N ASN A 355 8.99 -14.84 29.07
CA ASN A 355 10.31 -15.34 28.67
C ASN A 355 10.38 -15.84 27.21
N CYS A 356 9.64 -15.23 26.30
CA CYS A 356 9.71 -15.50 24.86
C CYS A 356 10.84 -14.66 24.22
N ILE A 357 11.39 -15.15 23.11
CA ILE A 357 12.33 -14.41 22.26
C ILE A 357 11.74 -14.35 20.85
N ILE A 358 11.56 -13.14 20.33
CA ILE A 358 11.01 -12.90 18.99
C ILE A 358 11.93 -11.93 18.26
N LYS A 359 12.55 -12.40 17.18
CA LYS A 359 13.56 -11.64 16.46
C LYS A 359 13.33 -11.72 14.97
N ARG A 360 13.39 -10.55 14.27
CA ARG A 360 13.23 -10.46 12.80
C ARG A 360 12.00 -11.24 12.30
N ALA A 361 10.86 -11.00 12.95
CA ALA A 361 9.63 -11.74 12.67
C ALA A 361 8.44 -10.82 12.37
N ILE A 362 7.47 -11.36 11.65
CA ILE A 362 6.14 -10.76 11.44
C ILE A 362 5.13 -11.72 12.05
N LEU A 363 4.47 -11.32 13.13
CA LEU A 363 3.38 -12.06 13.74
C LEU A 363 2.05 -11.43 13.29
N ASP A 364 1.23 -12.21 12.60
CA ASP A 364 -0.08 -11.71 12.15
C ASP A 364 -1.07 -11.62 13.33
N LYS A 365 -2.25 -11.09 13.09
CA LYS A 365 -3.29 -10.86 14.12
C LYS A 365 -3.72 -12.15 14.83
N TYR A 366 -4.07 -12.00 16.12
CA TYR A 366 -4.62 -13.09 16.96
C TYR A 366 -3.64 -14.25 17.19
N VAL A 367 -2.34 -14.02 17.02
CA VAL A 367 -1.32 -15.03 17.35
C VAL A 367 -1.23 -15.18 18.88
N GLU A 368 -1.22 -16.42 19.37
CA GLU A 368 -0.98 -16.76 20.76
C GLU A 368 0.33 -17.54 20.87
N ILE A 369 1.23 -17.09 21.73
CA ILE A 369 2.55 -17.69 21.96
C ILE A 369 2.67 -18.12 23.40
N ALA A 370 2.94 -19.41 23.63
CA ALA A 370 3.15 -19.98 24.96
C ALA A 370 4.45 -19.46 25.59
N PRO A 371 4.58 -19.52 26.94
CA PRO A 371 5.81 -19.12 27.61
C PRO A 371 7.06 -19.87 27.11
N GLY A 372 8.19 -19.13 27.01
CA GLY A 372 9.49 -19.70 26.66
C GLY A 372 9.73 -20.00 25.18
N VAL A 373 8.79 -19.66 24.31
CA VAL A 373 8.94 -19.90 22.87
C VAL A 373 9.96 -18.95 22.26
N VAL A 374 10.78 -19.48 21.36
CA VAL A 374 11.80 -18.75 20.60
C VAL A 374 11.42 -18.76 19.12
N ILE A 375 11.46 -17.59 18.47
CA ILE A 375 11.17 -17.37 17.03
C ILE A 375 12.24 -16.44 16.46
N GLY A 376 12.85 -16.84 15.35
CA GLY A 376 13.76 -16.02 14.56
C GLY A 376 15.23 -16.06 15.00
N GLU A 377 15.60 -16.94 15.94
CA GLU A 377 17.01 -17.22 16.28
C GLU A 377 17.55 -18.45 15.53
N ASP A 378 16.76 -19.51 15.42
CA ASP A 378 17.10 -20.71 14.65
C ASP A 378 16.17 -20.83 13.43
N LEU A 379 16.64 -20.34 12.29
CA LEU A 379 15.86 -20.34 11.07
C LEU A 379 15.60 -21.75 10.51
N GLU A 380 16.46 -22.73 10.79
CA GLU A 380 16.23 -24.11 10.32
C GLU A 380 15.10 -24.76 11.14
N ALA A 381 15.06 -24.56 12.43
CA ALA A 381 13.93 -24.98 13.25
C ALA A 381 12.63 -24.24 12.87
N ASP A 382 12.71 -22.96 12.56
CA ASP A 382 11.55 -22.15 12.17
C ASP A 382 10.98 -22.52 10.80
N LYS A 383 11.78 -22.99 9.83
CA LYS A 383 11.34 -23.45 8.51
C LYS A 383 10.30 -24.57 8.56
N SER A 384 10.39 -25.44 9.58
CA SER A 384 9.43 -26.54 9.75
C SER A 384 8.05 -26.06 10.22
N ARG A 385 7.96 -24.82 10.79
CA ARG A 385 6.78 -24.29 11.45
C ARG A 385 6.17 -23.09 10.73
N PHE A 386 6.99 -22.30 10.04
CA PHE A 386 6.61 -20.99 9.53
C PHE A 386 7.10 -20.73 8.11
N THR A 387 6.51 -19.73 7.47
CA THR A 387 7.04 -19.17 6.23
C THR A 387 8.25 -18.31 6.55
N ILE A 388 9.35 -18.49 5.82
CA ILE A 388 10.54 -17.65 5.91
C ILE A 388 10.77 -16.94 4.58
N SER A 389 10.96 -15.63 4.64
CA SER A 389 11.26 -14.82 3.45
C SER A 389 12.70 -15.08 2.95
N PRO A 390 13.04 -14.71 1.71
CA PRO A 390 14.42 -14.82 1.19
C PRO A 390 15.48 -14.17 2.06
N ASN A 391 15.16 -13.07 2.76
CA ASN A 391 16.07 -12.38 3.67
C ASN A 391 15.97 -12.85 5.14
N GLY A 392 15.34 -14.00 5.41
CA GLY A 392 15.30 -14.61 6.72
C GLY A 392 14.28 -13.98 7.69
N ILE A 393 13.23 -13.34 7.19
CA ILE A 393 12.13 -12.87 8.04
C ILE A 393 11.15 -14.01 8.29
N VAL A 394 10.93 -14.34 9.57
CA VAL A 394 9.97 -15.39 9.97
C VAL A 394 8.55 -14.81 9.98
N VAL A 395 7.60 -15.48 9.35
CA VAL A 395 6.21 -15.00 9.26
C VAL A 395 5.26 -16.02 9.87
N VAL A 396 4.66 -15.64 10.98
CA VAL A 396 3.66 -16.44 11.70
C VAL A 396 2.27 -16.07 11.23
N PRO A 397 1.48 -17.03 10.72
CA PRO A 397 0.18 -16.75 10.14
C PRO A 397 -0.86 -16.34 11.18
N LYS A 398 -1.94 -15.71 10.72
CA LYS A 398 -3.05 -15.22 11.54
C LYS A 398 -3.68 -16.33 12.39
N GLY A 399 -3.86 -16.06 13.69
CA GLY A 399 -4.53 -16.95 14.63
C GLY A 399 -3.73 -18.19 15.03
N ALA A 400 -2.44 -18.26 14.67
CA ALA A 400 -1.60 -19.38 15.05
C ALA A 400 -1.43 -19.45 16.59
N LYS A 401 -1.44 -20.67 17.12
CA LYS A 401 -1.13 -20.97 18.53
C LYS A 401 0.18 -21.75 18.58
N ILE A 402 1.19 -21.18 19.20
CA ILE A 402 2.56 -21.71 19.17
C ILE A 402 3.00 -22.13 20.57
N GLY A 403 3.51 -23.36 20.71
CA GLY A 403 3.98 -23.93 21.96
C GLY A 403 2.86 -24.31 22.95
N PHE A 404 1.64 -24.42 22.50
CA PHE A 404 0.54 -25.06 23.24
C PHE A 404 0.43 -26.49 22.75
N GLU A 405 0.69 -27.45 23.63
CA GLU A 405 0.45 -28.88 23.39
C GLU A 405 -1.02 -29.22 23.57
#